data_57dd79575f138e53220f5e37fe2017c9
#
_entry.id   57dd79575f138e53220f5e37fe2017c9
#
_cell.length_a   1.000
_cell.length_b   1.000
_cell.length_c   1.000
_cell.angle_alpha   90.00
_cell.angle_beta   90.00
_cell.angle_gamma   90.00
#
_symmetry.space_group_name_H-M   'P 1'
#
loop_
_entity.id
_entity.type
_entity.pdbx_description
1 polymer ?
#
loop_
_entity_poly.entity_id
_entity_poly.type
_entity_poly.pdbx_seq_one_letter_code
_entity_poly.pdbx_strand_id
1 'polypeptide(L)'
;MKMRDFVPPRIAVSEDKTRRSALFDSRPTSSMAFAAVVVMIFALLAGCDSNTPSQPQAKPEPKGPELLTGRAAFQKVFIAARNYAGDVKPFRIESTPSNDSNNQDGKAAIWSADFASATRHTTKPFIWSGSNAPDAPSRGVSPGTEDSYNPNNASTQVFEVGFLKVDSDQAFTEAQKHGGDKILEKDPATPVIYICDWNHNTNELAWHVIYGASREMAKLTVSVNASTGAFIRVEK
;
A
#
# COMPACT_ATOMS: atom_id res chain seq x y z
N MET A 1 -9.86 52.10 -29.94
CA MET A 1 -8.94 51.51 -28.94
C MET A 1 -8.29 50.27 -29.59
N LYS A 2 -6.98 50.36 -29.92
CA LYS A 2 -6.28 49.44 -30.84
C LYS A 2 -5.98 48.10 -30.16
N MET A 3 -6.43 46.99 -30.77
CA MET A 3 -5.92 45.63 -30.46
C MET A 3 -4.44 45.55 -30.83
N ARG A 4 -3.64 45.05 -29.92
CA ARG A 4 -2.22 44.69 -30.16
C ARG A 4 -2.15 43.17 -30.32
N ASP A 5 -1.70 42.75 -31.48
CA ASP A 5 -1.42 41.37 -31.82
C ASP A 5 -0.19 40.87 -30.99
N PHE A 6 -0.38 39.76 -30.32
CA PHE A 6 0.68 39.09 -29.58
C PHE A 6 1.22 37.92 -30.40
N VAL A 7 2.44 38.04 -30.89
CA VAL A 7 3.16 37.01 -31.63
C VAL A 7 4.09 36.24 -30.65
N PRO A 8 3.97 34.91 -30.54
CA PRO A 8 4.88 34.13 -29.70
C PRO A 8 6.22 33.86 -30.41
N PRO A 9 7.36 33.72 -29.68
CA PRO A 9 8.65 33.47 -30.27
C PRO A 9 8.80 32.01 -30.72
N ARG A 10 9.40 31.83 -31.90
CA ARG A 10 9.84 30.56 -32.49
C ARG A 10 11.08 30.04 -31.72
N ILE A 11 11.01 28.80 -31.27
CA ILE A 11 12.17 28.07 -30.75
C ILE A 11 12.84 27.34 -31.93
N ALA A 12 14.11 27.62 -32.14
CA ALA A 12 14.94 26.99 -33.14
C ALA A 12 15.34 25.58 -32.70
N VAL A 13 15.14 24.63 -33.59
CA VAL A 13 15.64 23.25 -33.49
C VAL A 13 17.08 23.23 -34.01
N SER A 14 18.03 22.83 -33.16
CA SER A 14 19.40 22.55 -33.52
C SER A 14 19.53 21.04 -33.79
N GLU A 15 19.68 20.69 -35.07
CA GLU A 15 20.21 19.38 -35.46
C GLU A 15 21.74 19.39 -35.26
N ASP A 16 22.24 18.44 -34.49
CA ASP A 16 23.65 18.10 -34.53
C ASP A 16 23.83 16.64 -34.98
N LYS A 17 24.37 16.53 -36.18
CA LYS A 17 24.80 15.31 -36.83
C LYS A 17 26.28 15.14 -36.51
N THR A 18 26.65 14.11 -35.78
CA THR A 18 28.01 13.62 -35.87
C THR A 18 28.07 12.09 -35.93
N ARG A 19 28.31 11.62 -37.14
CA ARG A 19 28.82 10.29 -37.47
C ARG A 19 30.15 10.07 -36.77
N ARG A 20 30.39 8.87 -36.27
CA ARG A 20 31.65 8.15 -36.52
C ARG A 20 31.49 6.66 -36.32
N SER A 21 31.73 5.97 -37.41
CA SER A 21 31.98 4.55 -37.56
C SER A 21 33.34 4.19 -36.91
N ALA A 22 33.44 3.05 -36.27
CA ALA A 22 34.68 2.27 -36.22
C ALA A 22 34.33 0.79 -36.13
N LEU A 23 34.54 0.13 -37.23
CA LEU A 23 34.79 -1.30 -37.34
C LEU A 23 36.00 -1.70 -36.51
N PHE A 24 35.90 -2.77 -35.74
CA PHE A 24 37.07 -3.62 -35.51
C PHE A 24 36.63 -5.09 -35.49
N ASP A 25 37.04 -5.75 -36.54
CA ASP A 25 37.01 -7.17 -36.79
C ASP A 25 38.26 -7.78 -36.14
N SER A 26 38.11 -8.86 -35.40
CA SER A 26 39.15 -9.89 -35.29
C SER A 26 38.64 -11.13 -34.52
N ARG A 27 38.35 -12.16 -35.28
CA ARG A 27 38.49 -13.54 -34.80
C ARG A 27 39.98 -13.90 -34.81
N PRO A 28 40.43 -14.83 -33.92
CA PRO A 28 40.85 -16.07 -34.48
C PRO A 28 40.33 -17.34 -33.75
N THR A 29 40.09 -18.30 -34.59
CA THR A 29 40.01 -19.75 -34.40
C THR A 29 41.17 -20.27 -33.57
N SER A 30 40.93 -21.17 -32.63
CA SER A 30 41.84 -22.27 -32.29
C SER A 30 41.06 -23.50 -31.86
N SER A 31 41.11 -24.44 -32.72
CA SER A 31 40.76 -25.87 -32.59
C SER A 31 41.86 -26.51 -31.75
N MET A 32 41.48 -27.32 -30.75
CA MET A 32 42.26 -28.52 -30.41
C MET A 32 41.39 -29.51 -29.65
N ALA A 33 41.28 -30.65 -30.30
CA ALA A 33 40.73 -31.89 -29.78
C ALA A 33 41.64 -32.50 -28.69
N PHE A 34 41.07 -33.15 -27.69
CA PHE A 34 41.65 -34.31 -26.98
C PHE A 34 40.49 -35.09 -26.35
N ALA A 35 40.16 -36.17 -26.96
CA ALA A 35 40.51 -37.55 -26.61
C ALA A 35 39.74 -38.11 -25.39
N ALA A 36 38.97 -39.09 -25.72
CA ALA A 36 38.21 -40.03 -24.91
C ALA A 36 39.00 -40.66 -23.75
N VAL A 37 38.35 -40.75 -22.59
CA VAL A 37 38.55 -41.88 -21.66
C VAL A 37 37.17 -42.36 -21.20
N VAL A 38 36.73 -43.44 -21.78
CA VAL A 38 35.66 -44.30 -21.29
C VAL A 38 36.24 -45.14 -20.15
N VAL A 39 35.82 -44.87 -18.91
CA VAL A 39 36.01 -45.84 -17.83
C VAL A 39 34.63 -46.29 -17.36
N MET A 40 34.31 -47.48 -17.79
CA MET A 40 33.22 -48.30 -17.31
C MET A 40 33.54 -48.73 -15.87
N ILE A 41 32.80 -48.28 -14.90
CA ILE A 41 32.74 -48.92 -13.58
C ILE A 41 31.29 -49.26 -13.29
N PHE A 42 30.98 -50.55 -13.56
CA PHE A 42 29.85 -51.24 -12.96
C PHE A 42 30.20 -51.46 -11.47
N ALA A 43 29.49 -50.85 -10.58
CA ALA A 43 29.54 -51.17 -9.14
C ALA A 43 28.15 -51.05 -8.53
N LEU A 44 27.53 -52.20 -8.36
CA LEU A 44 26.75 -52.62 -7.21
C LEU A 44 25.57 -51.72 -6.78
N LEU A 45 24.41 -52.12 -7.26
CA LEU A 45 23.13 -51.90 -6.59
C LEU A 45 23.16 -52.54 -5.19
N ALA A 46 23.56 -51.75 -4.19
CA ALA A 46 23.24 -52.06 -2.80
C ALA A 46 22.04 -51.14 -2.48
N GLY A 47 20.85 -51.70 -2.45
CA GLY A 47 19.65 -51.07 -1.91
C GLY A 47 19.89 -50.77 -0.46
N CYS A 48 20.04 -49.49 -0.10
CA CYS A 48 19.82 -49.02 1.24
C CYS A 48 18.37 -48.59 1.34
N ASP A 49 17.54 -49.44 1.92
CA ASP A 49 16.29 -49.04 2.55
C ASP A 49 16.61 -48.07 3.68
N SER A 50 16.72 -46.80 3.34
CA SER A 50 16.79 -45.74 4.32
C SER A 50 15.36 -45.47 4.80
N ASN A 51 14.87 -46.31 5.70
CA ASN A 51 13.81 -45.93 6.64
C ASN A 51 14.37 -44.83 7.56
N THR A 52 14.56 -43.64 7.00
CA THR A 52 14.72 -42.42 7.83
C THR A 52 13.34 -42.16 8.45
N PRO A 53 13.20 -42.22 9.78
CA PRO A 53 11.93 -41.83 10.38
C PRO A 53 11.65 -40.40 9.93
N SER A 54 10.53 -40.19 9.25
CA SER A 54 10.05 -38.85 8.91
C SER A 54 9.96 -38.07 10.23
N GLN A 55 10.94 -37.18 10.43
CA GLN A 55 10.91 -36.27 11.57
C GLN A 55 9.56 -35.54 11.49
N PRO A 56 8.72 -35.53 12.55
CA PRO A 56 7.44 -34.85 12.51
C PRO A 56 7.71 -33.42 12.10
N GLN A 57 7.17 -33.02 10.94
CA GLN A 57 7.23 -31.63 10.50
C GLN A 57 6.58 -30.81 11.59
N ALA A 58 7.38 -30.01 12.32
CA ALA A 58 6.87 -29.13 13.36
C ALA A 58 5.74 -28.30 12.75
N LYS A 59 4.52 -28.44 13.32
CA LYS A 59 3.37 -27.62 12.94
C LYS A 59 3.82 -26.17 13.03
N PRO A 60 3.67 -25.37 11.96
CA PRO A 60 4.08 -23.97 11.99
C PRO A 60 3.47 -23.32 13.23
N GLU A 61 4.33 -22.73 14.09
CA GLU A 61 3.83 -21.96 15.22
C GLU A 61 2.88 -20.87 14.73
N PRO A 62 1.76 -20.62 15.40
CA PRO A 62 0.84 -19.56 15.02
C PRO A 62 1.62 -18.23 15.03
N LYS A 63 1.79 -17.63 13.87
CA LYS A 63 2.37 -16.28 13.79
C LYS A 63 1.46 -15.34 14.56
N GLY A 64 2.02 -14.50 15.44
CA GLY A 64 1.29 -13.43 16.12
C GLY A 64 0.58 -12.50 15.10
N PRO A 65 -0.23 -11.54 15.59
CA PRO A 65 -0.88 -10.58 14.71
C PRO A 65 0.18 -9.77 13.94
N GLU A 66 -0.08 -9.54 12.66
CA GLU A 66 0.73 -8.66 11.80
C GLU A 66 0.10 -7.27 11.82
N LEU A 67 0.89 -6.25 12.17
CA LEU A 67 0.44 -4.86 12.18
C LEU A 67 1.10 -4.13 11.01
N LEU A 68 0.31 -3.43 10.20
CA LEU A 68 0.80 -2.62 9.09
C LEU A 68 0.40 -1.16 9.25
N THR A 69 1.19 -0.29 8.65
CA THR A 69 0.79 1.10 8.40
C THR A 69 -0.26 1.17 7.29
N GLY A 70 -0.98 2.29 7.21
CA GLY A 70 -2.06 2.47 6.24
C GLY A 70 -1.61 2.32 4.80
N ARG A 71 -0.46 2.89 4.42
CA ARG A 71 0.08 2.74 3.06
C ARG A 71 0.56 1.33 2.77
N ALA A 72 1.18 0.65 3.74
CA ALA A 72 1.62 -0.73 3.55
C ALA A 72 0.43 -1.68 3.34
N ALA A 73 -0.63 -1.53 4.10
CA ALA A 73 -1.87 -2.27 3.91
C ALA A 73 -2.57 -1.89 2.60
N PHE A 74 -2.65 -0.58 2.29
CA PHE A 74 -3.23 -0.09 1.04
C PHE A 74 -2.56 -0.70 -0.19
N GLN A 75 -1.24 -0.82 -0.24
CA GLN A 75 -0.54 -1.45 -1.36
C GLN A 75 -0.98 -2.90 -1.59
N LYS A 76 -1.21 -3.67 -0.52
CA LYS A 76 -1.69 -5.05 -0.61
C LYS A 76 -3.11 -5.13 -1.20
N VAL A 77 -4.02 -4.31 -0.69
CA VAL A 77 -5.42 -4.30 -1.16
C VAL A 77 -5.57 -3.67 -2.55
N PHE A 78 -4.74 -2.69 -2.90
CA PHE A 78 -4.76 -2.04 -4.21
C PHE A 78 -4.44 -3.01 -5.36
N ILE A 79 -3.54 -3.97 -5.15
CA ILE A 79 -3.27 -5.03 -6.13
C ILE A 79 -4.54 -5.84 -6.39
N ALA A 80 -5.27 -6.24 -5.35
CA ALA A 80 -6.53 -6.98 -5.49
C ALA A 80 -7.62 -6.12 -6.16
N ALA A 81 -7.72 -4.85 -5.80
CA ALA A 81 -8.66 -3.92 -6.41
C ALA A 81 -8.39 -3.72 -7.91
N ARG A 82 -7.12 -3.61 -8.32
CA ARG A 82 -6.72 -3.52 -9.74
C ARG A 82 -7.05 -4.78 -10.53
N ASN A 83 -7.01 -5.94 -9.91
CA ASN A 83 -7.43 -7.21 -10.53
C ASN A 83 -8.96 -7.27 -10.71
N TYR A 84 -9.72 -6.60 -9.82
CA TYR A 84 -11.18 -6.51 -9.92
C TYR A 84 -11.61 -5.60 -11.08
N ALA A 85 -11.00 -4.40 -11.19
CA ALA A 85 -11.23 -3.47 -12.31
C ALA A 85 -10.00 -2.60 -12.56
N GLY A 86 -9.62 -2.46 -13.83
CA GLY A 86 -8.41 -1.74 -14.22
C GLY A 86 -8.47 -0.22 -13.96
N ASP A 87 -9.68 0.35 -13.85
CA ASP A 87 -9.95 1.78 -13.67
C ASP A 87 -10.23 2.20 -12.21
N VAL A 88 -10.07 1.28 -11.24
CA VAL A 88 -10.36 1.59 -9.84
C VAL A 88 -9.53 2.76 -9.32
N LYS A 89 -10.22 3.65 -8.60
CA LYS A 89 -9.62 4.74 -7.84
C LYS A 89 -10.05 4.64 -6.37
N PRO A 90 -9.14 4.86 -5.42
CA PRO A 90 -9.50 4.87 -4.00
C PRO A 90 -10.28 6.14 -3.65
N PHE A 91 -11.19 6.02 -2.67
CA PHE A 91 -11.84 7.17 -2.07
C PHE A 91 -11.74 7.20 -0.53
N ARG A 92 -11.38 6.06 0.11
CA ARG A 92 -11.15 5.98 1.55
C ARG A 92 -10.16 4.88 1.88
N ILE A 93 -9.36 5.11 2.92
CA ILE A 93 -8.55 4.10 3.62
C ILE A 93 -8.88 4.23 5.10
N GLU A 94 -9.15 3.13 5.78
CA GLU A 94 -9.57 3.16 7.18
C GLU A 94 -9.03 1.97 7.97
N SER A 95 -8.57 2.22 9.20
CA SER A 95 -8.23 1.17 10.15
C SER A 95 -9.43 0.78 10.99
N THR A 96 -9.56 -0.51 11.26
CA THR A 96 -10.59 -1.01 12.18
C THR A 96 -9.95 -1.34 13.53
N PRO A 97 -10.55 -0.89 14.68
CA PRO A 97 -10.12 -1.33 15.99
C PRO A 97 -10.21 -2.86 16.13
N SER A 98 -9.26 -3.45 16.83
CA SER A 98 -9.23 -4.89 17.09
C SER A 98 -8.67 -5.18 18.47
N ASN A 99 -8.90 -6.40 18.97
CA ASN A 99 -8.32 -6.83 20.23
C ASN A 99 -6.81 -7.10 20.14
N ASP A 100 -6.23 -7.10 18.94
CA ASP A 100 -4.81 -7.34 18.73
C ASP A 100 -3.94 -6.10 18.98
N SER A 101 -4.51 -4.89 18.89
CA SER A 101 -3.77 -3.63 19.02
C SER A 101 -4.71 -2.45 19.27
N ASN A 102 -4.23 -1.50 20.09
CA ASN A 102 -4.87 -0.17 20.21
C ASN A 102 -4.56 0.74 19.02
N ASN A 103 -3.90 0.25 17.98
CA ASN A 103 -3.51 0.97 16.77
C ASN A 103 -2.67 2.24 17.04
N GLN A 104 -2.03 2.34 18.19
CA GLN A 104 -1.07 3.40 18.48
C GLN A 104 0.15 3.19 17.58
N ASP A 105 0.96 4.20 17.35
CA ASP A 105 2.12 4.21 16.44
C ASP A 105 1.80 4.15 14.91
N GLY A 106 0.55 4.41 14.52
CA GLY A 106 0.18 4.44 13.11
C GLY A 106 -0.04 3.10 12.45
N LYS A 107 -0.05 1.99 13.23
CA LYS A 107 -0.26 0.64 12.70
C LYS A 107 -1.54 0.01 13.22
N ALA A 108 -2.15 -0.83 12.38
CA ALA A 108 -3.34 -1.60 12.75
C ALA A 108 -3.26 -3.02 12.19
N ALA A 109 -4.01 -3.93 12.83
CA ALA A 109 -4.15 -5.31 12.39
C ALA A 109 -5.19 -5.47 11.27
N ILE A 110 -6.10 -4.50 11.13
CA ILE A 110 -7.17 -4.55 10.12
C ILE A 110 -7.24 -3.18 9.44
N TRP A 111 -7.18 -3.22 8.11
CA TRP A 111 -7.34 -2.06 7.24
C TRP A 111 -8.35 -2.36 6.14
N SER A 112 -9.20 -1.41 5.82
CA SER A 112 -9.99 -1.41 4.59
C SER A 112 -9.56 -0.27 3.68
N ALA A 113 -9.72 -0.49 2.38
CA ALA A 113 -9.68 0.60 1.41
C ALA A 113 -10.85 0.41 0.45
N ASP A 114 -11.55 1.51 0.23
CA ASP A 114 -12.73 1.56 -0.61
C ASP A 114 -12.37 2.15 -1.96
N PHE A 115 -12.79 1.47 -3.01
CA PHE A 115 -12.48 1.83 -4.40
C PHE A 115 -13.77 2.04 -5.19
N ALA A 116 -13.72 2.97 -6.13
CA ALA A 116 -14.77 3.18 -7.12
C ALA A 116 -14.25 2.84 -8.51
N SER A 117 -15.08 2.21 -9.33
CA SER A 117 -14.88 1.98 -10.75
C SER A 117 -15.96 2.73 -11.54
N ALA A 118 -15.55 3.70 -12.34
CA ALA A 118 -16.47 4.44 -13.19
C ALA A 118 -17.03 3.57 -14.31
N THR A 119 -16.22 2.66 -14.86
CA THR A 119 -16.65 1.74 -15.93
C THR A 119 -17.68 0.73 -15.44
N ARG A 120 -17.56 0.26 -14.20
CA ARG A 120 -18.51 -0.70 -13.61
C ARG A 120 -19.70 -0.02 -12.92
N HIS A 121 -19.62 1.28 -12.67
CA HIS A 121 -20.57 2.05 -11.86
C HIS A 121 -20.75 1.46 -10.44
N THR A 122 -19.66 0.94 -9.85
CA THR A 122 -19.68 0.31 -8.54
C THR A 122 -18.59 0.84 -7.63
N THR A 123 -18.84 0.78 -6.32
CA THR A 123 -17.82 0.83 -5.28
C THR A 123 -17.58 -0.56 -4.72
N LYS A 124 -16.36 -0.82 -4.27
CA LYS A 124 -16.03 -2.09 -3.61
C LYS A 124 -14.92 -1.90 -2.60
N PRO A 125 -15.14 -2.29 -1.34
CA PRO A 125 -14.08 -2.35 -0.34
C PRO A 125 -13.19 -3.57 -0.54
N PHE A 126 -11.91 -3.43 -0.18
CA PHE A 126 -10.98 -4.53 0.00
C PHE A 126 -10.36 -4.40 1.38
N ILE A 127 -10.34 -5.50 2.12
CA ILE A 127 -9.91 -5.55 3.51
C ILE A 127 -8.61 -6.34 3.58
N TRP A 128 -7.61 -5.79 4.24
CA TRP A 128 -6.43 -6.53 4.68
C TRP A 128 -6.55 -6.81 6.18
N SER A 129 -6.32 -8.06 6.56
CA SER A 129 -6.28 -8.48 7.96
C SER A 129 -4.97 -9.21 8.25
N GLY A 130 -4.27 -8.76 9.29
CA GLY A 130 -3.15 -9.46 9.93
C GLY A 130 -3.56 -10.08 11.26
N SER A 131 -4.84 -9.95 11.64
CA SER A 131 -5.41 -10.43 12.89
C SER A 131 -5.52 -11.96 12.94
N ASN A 132 -5.44 -12.51 14.15
CA ASN A 132 -5.79 -13.89 14.44
C ASN A 132 -7.02 -14.00 15.35
N ALA A 133 -7.67 -12.86 15.68
CA ALA A 133 -8.87 -12.85 16.51
C ALA A 133 -10.02 -13.58 15.82
N PRO A 134 -10.84 -14.35 16.57
CA PRO A 134 -11.92 -15.16 16.00
C PRO A 134 -13.01 -14.35 15.29
N ASP A 135 -13.22 -13.11 15.70
CA ASP A 135 -14.19 -12.15 15.18
C ASP A 135 -13.63 -11.25 14.06
N ALA A 136 -12.33 -11.36 13.77
CA ALA A 136 -11.68 -10.59 12.71
C ALA A 136 -11.92 -11.22 11.33
N PRO A 137 -11.82 -10.42 10.26
CA PRO A 137 -11.76 -10.95 8.90
C PRO A 137 -10.59 -11.93 8.74
N SER A 138 -10.76 -12.93 7.86
CA SER A 138 -9.71 -13.89 7.56
C SER A 138 -8.42 -13.21 7.19
N ARG A 139 -7.30 -13.75 7.69
CA ARG A 139 -5.96 -13.21 7.44
C ARG A 139 -5.64 -13.12 5.95
N GLY A 140 -5.03 -12.01 5.54
CA GLY A 140 -4.74 -11.70 4.14
C GLY A 140 -5.66 -10.63 3.57
N VAL A 141 -5.84 -10.65 2.25
CA VAL A 141 -6.71 -9.70 1.54
C VAL A 141 -8.01 -10.38 1.14
N SER A 142 -9.13 -9.78 1.50
CA SER A 142 -10.48 -10.23 1.13
C SER A 142 -11.30 -9.08 0.52
N PRO A 143 -12.16 -9.36 -0.49
CA PRO A 143 -13.08 -8.37 -1.02
C PRO A 143 -14.31 -8.25 -0.11
N GLY A 144 -14.84 -7.03 0.00
CA GLY A 144 -16.17 -6.79 0.58
C GLY A 144 -17.28 -6.77 -0.46
N THR A 145 -18.45 -6.34 -0.04
CA THR A 145 -19.67 -6.26 -0.87
C THR A 145 -19.59 -5.05 -1.81
N GLU A 146 -20.04 -5.25 -3.04
CA GLU A 146 -20.19 -4.15 -4.00
C GLU A 146 -21.41 -3.30 -3.67
N ASP A 147 -21.31 -2.00 -3.95
CA ASP A 147 -22.40 -1.04 -3.92
C ASP A 147 -22.34 -0.14 -5.18
N SER A 148 -23.39 0.63 -5.40
CA SER A 148 -23.47 1.57 -6.51
C SER A 148 -22.50 2.74 -6.35
N TYR A 149 -21.90 3.18 -7.46
CA TYR A 149 -21.05 4.37 -7.51
C TYR A 149 -21.76 5.54 -8.21
N ASN A 150 -21.83 6.66 -7.52
CA ASN A 150 -22.24 7.92 -8.10
C ASN A 150 -21.10 8.95 -7.96
N PRO A 151 -20.48 9.42 -9.06
CA PRO A 151 -19.36 10.36 -9.00
C PRO A 151 -19.72 11.75 -8.41
N ASN A 152 -21.02 12.07 -8.34
CA ASN A 152 -21.49 13.31 -7.72
C ASN A 152 -21.70 13.19 -6.20
N ASN A 153 -21.52 12.00 -5.62
CA ASN A 153 -21.62 11.80 -4.19
C ASN A 153 -20.32 12.22 -3.51
N ALA A 154 -20.41 13.25 -2.66
CA ALA A 154 -19.25 13.78 -1.92
C ALA A 154 -18.61 12.75 -0.96
N SER A 155 -19.37 11.73 -0.52
CA SER A 155 -18.87 10.67 0.37
C SER A 155 -18.01 9.62 -0.35
N THR A 156 -18.06 9.57 -1.69
CA THR A 156 -17.29 8.63 -2.52
C THR A 156 -16.36 9.35 -3.48
N GLN A 157 -15.84 10.51 -3.07
CA GLN A 157 -14.94 11.30 -3.89
C GLN A 157 -13.57 10.63 -3.99
N VAL A 158 -13.24 10.20 -5.19
CA VAL A 158 -11.99 9.50 -5.48
C VAL A 158 -10.78 10.43 -5.44
N PHE A 159 -9.64 9.88 -5.07
CA PHE A 159 -8.35 10.58 -5.14
C PHE A 159 -7.33 9.80 -5.97
N GLU A 160 -6.34 10.51 -6.48
CA GLU A 160 -5.19 9.90 -7.15
C GLU A 160 -4.19 9.38 -6.11
N VAL A 161 -3.72 8.14 -6.29
CA VAL A 161 -2.77 7.48 -5.37
C VAL A 161 -1.50 8.30 -5.14
N GLY A 162 -1.10 9.10 -6.14
CA GLY A 162 0.06 9.98 -6.04
C GLY A 162 -0.01 11.05 -4.95
N PHE A 163 -1.21 11.35 -4.42
CA PHE A 163 -1.37 12.26 -3.28
C PHE A 163 -1.09 11.59 -1.92
N LEU A 164 -1.18 10.26 -1.83
CA LEU A 164 -0.90 9.50 -0.62
C LEU A 164 0.62 9.32 -0.43
N LYS A 165 1.32 10.36 0.00
CA LYS A 165 2.77 10.37 0.21
C LYS A 165 3.17 10.10 1.65
N VAL A 166 2.38 10.60 2.60
CA VAL A 166 2.58 10.46 4.04
C VAL A 166 1.85 9.21 4.51
N ASP A 167 2.49 8.42 5.36
CA ASP A 167 1.89 7.20 5.91
C ASP A 167 1.20 7.49 7.27
N SER A 168 0.41 6.55 7.76
CA SER A 168 -0.35 6.68 9.00
C SER A 168 0.53 6.85 10.24
N ASP A 169 1.74 6.30 10.29
CA ASP A 169 2.70 6.47 11.38
C ASP A 169 3.25 7.90 11.45
N GLN A 170 3.49 8.52 10.30
CA GLN A 170 3.88 9.93 10.22
C GLN A 170 2.72 10.84 10.62
N ALA A 171 1.49 10.52 10.17
CA ALA A 171 0.30 11.25 10.58
C ALA A 171 0.05 11.13 12.09
N PHE A 172 0.24 9.95 12.68
CA PHE A 172 0.18 9.75 14.13
C PHE A 172 1.22 10.61 14.86
N THR A 173 2.46 10.59 14.40
CA THR A 173 3.55 11.40 14.99
C THR A 173 3.22 12.88 14.98
N GLU A 174 2.62 13.38 13.89
CA GLU A 174 2.18 14.77 13.83
C GLU A 174 1.00 15.05 14.78
N ALA A 175 0.02 14.13 14.83
CA ALA A 175 -1.14 14.28 15.71
C ALA A 175 -0.78 14.29 17.21
N GLN A 176 0.30 13.58 17.61
CA GLN A 176 0.80 13.64 18.99
C GLN A 176 1.16 15.08 19.41
N LYS A 177 1.77 15.86 18.52
CA LYS A 177 2.15 17.27 18.79
C LYS A 177 0.94 18.20 18.98
N HIS A 178 -0.23 17.77 18.53
CA HIS A 178 -1.47 18.54 18.56
C HIS A 178 -2.50 18.00 19.57
N GLY A 179 -2.01 17.37 20.64
CA GLY A 179 -2.79 16.95 21.80
C GLY A 179 -3.03 15.45 21.89
N GLY A 180 -2.60 14.65 20.92
CA GLY A 180 -2.70 13.20 20.97
C GLY A 180 -1.91 12.60 22.13
N ASP A 181 -0.73 13.14 22.40
CA ASP A 181 0.12 12.78 23.55
C ASP A 181 -0.64 12.87 24.88
N LYS A 182 -1.34 13.98 25.12
CA LYS A 182 -2.11 14.21 26.35
C LYS A 182 -3.29 13.24 26.52
N ILE A 183 -3.90 12.80 25.40
CA ILE A 183 -4.96 11.78 25.44
C ILE A 183 -4.38 10.45 25.90
N LEU A 184 -3.26 10.03 25.33
CA LEU A 184 -2.63 8.75 25.65
C LEU A 184 -1.95 8.74 27.01
N GLU A 185 -1.40 9.88 27.48
CA GLU A 185 -0.89 10.03 28.84
C GLU A 185 -1.99 9.84 29.89
N LYS A 186 -3.19 10.42 29.62
CA LYS A 186 -4.35 10.30 30.52
C LYS A 186 -4.99 8.92 30.48
N ASP A 187 -5.05 8.28 29.33
CA ASP A 187 -5.66 6.99 29.14
C ASP A 187 -4.89 6.20 28.05
N PRO A 188 -3.83 5.45 28.47
CA PRO A 188 -3.00 4.66 27.54
C PRO A 188 -3.74 3.55 26.81
N ALA A 189 -4.95 3.17 27.26
CA ALA A 189 -5.77 2.15 26.59
C ALA A 189 -6.64 2.75 25.47
N THR A 190 -6.64 4.06 25.27
CA THR A 190 -7.43 4.72 24.21
C THR A 190 -7.03 4.17 22.84
N PRO A 191 -7.93 3.56 22.06
CA PRO A 191 -7.64 3.13 20.71
C PRO A 191 -7.49 4.32 19.77
N VAL A 192 -6.72 4.12 18.69
CA VAL A 192 -6.54 5.13 17.64
C VAL A 192 -7.07 4.58 16.33
N ILE A 193 -7.89 5.34 15.64
CA ILE A 193 -8.42 5.02 14.32
C ILE A 193 -7.81 6.00 13.32
N TYR A 194 -7.47 5.50 12.15
CA TYR A 194 -6.95 6.28 11.04
C TYR A 194 -7.93 6.22 9.89
N ILE A 195 -8.30 7.37 9.35
CA ILE A 195 -9.10 7.47 8.14
C ILE A 195 -8.38 8.42 7.19
N CYS A 196 -8.20 8.00 5.94
CA CYS A 196 -7.67 8.85 4.89
C CYS A 196 -8.73 9.00 3.79
N ASP A 197 -9.16 10.22 3.57
CA ASP A 197 -10.13 10.55 2.52
C ASP A 197 -9.88 11.95 1.93
N TRP A 198 -10.56 12.23 0.82
CA TRP A 198 -10.45 13.49 0.10
C TRP A 198 -11.42 14.52 0.68
N ASN A 199 -10.90 15.67 1.08
CA ASN A 199 -11.71 16.80 1.48
C ASN A 199 -11.92 17.72 0.27
N HIS A 200 -13.12 17.70 -0.30
CA HIS A 200 -13.47 18.50 -1.47
C HIS A 200 -13.54 20.02 -1.19
N ASN A 201 -13.79 20.43 0.05
CA ASN A 201 -13.87 21.85 0.40
C ASN A 201 -12.48 22.52 0.40
N THR A 202 -11.45 21.78 0.83
CA THR A 202 -10.06 22.26 0.87
C THR A 202 -9.22 21.72 -0.29
N ASN A 203 -9.78 20.78 -1.06
CA ASN A 203 -9.10 20.09 -2.17
C ASN A 203 -7.80 19.39 -1.73
N GLU A 204 -7.85 18.69 -0.59
CA GLU A 204 -6.74 18.03 0.05
C GLU A 204 -7.07 16.58 0.41
N LEU A 205 -6.08 15.71 0.27
CA LEU A 205 -6.11 14.37 0.87
C LEU A 205 -5.63 14.49 2.33
N ALA A 206 -6.44 14.03 3.27
CA ALA A 206 -6.15 14.16 4.68
C ALA A 206 -6.21 12.81 5.42
N TRP A 207 -5.27 12.61 6.33
CA TRP A 207 -5.36 11.64 7.40
C TRP A 207 -6.12 12.26 8.57
N HIS A 208 -7.17 11.59 9.05
CA HIS A 208 -7.87 11.87 10.28
C HIS A 208 -7.38 10.87 11.32
N VAL A 209 -6.62 11.35 12.31
CA VAL A 209 -6.15 10.56 13.45
C VAL A 209 -7.12 10.75 14.59
N ILE A 210 -7.87 9.69 14.92
CA ILE A 210 -9.02 9.72 15.82
C ILE A 210 -8.65 8.96 17.09
N TYR A 211 -8.61 9.65 18.22
CA TYR A 211 -8.36 9.07 19.53
C TYR A 211 -9.69 8.70 20.18
N GLY A 212 -10.09 7.43 20.07
CA GLY A 212 -11.38 6.91 20.55
C GLY A 212 -11.80 5.65 19.83
N ALA A 213 -12.87 5.01 20.28
CA ALA A 213 -13.38 3.77 19.71
C ALA A 213 -14.17 3.97 18.40
N SER A 214 -14.64 5.19 18.12
CA SER A 214 -15.30 5.59 16.87
C SER A 214 -15.19 7.12 16.68
N ARG A 215 -15.64 7.62 15.52
CA ARG A 215 -15.73 9.08 15.28
C ARG A 215 -16.63 9.78 16.31
N GLU A 216 -17.76 9.16 16.63
CA GLU A 216 -18.76 9.71 17.54
C GLU A 216 -18.27 9.70 19.00
N MET A 217 -17.40 8.77 19.37
CA MET A 217 -16.79 8.65 20.69
C MET A 217 -15.36 9.18 20.75
N ALA A 218 -14.98 10.00 19.77
CA ALA A 218 -13.65 10.59 19.72
C ALA A 218 -13.41 11.57 20.85
N LYS A 219 -12.32 11.40 21.58
CA LYS A 219 -11.80 12.38 22.56
C LYS A 219 -11.05 13.52 21.86
N LEU A 220 -10.46 13.21 20.71
CA LEU A 220 -9.71 14.12 19.87
C LEU A 220 -9.67 13.56 18.45
N THR A 221 -9.80 14.43 17.46
CA THR A 221 -9.51 14.11 16.05
C THR A 221 -8.55 15.16 15.50
N VAL A 222 -7.45 14.72 14.92
CA VAL A 222 -6.43 15.59 14.31
C VAL A 222 -6.34 15.28 12.82
N SER A 223 -6.48 16.30 11.98
CA SER A 223 -6.30 16.20 10.53
C SER A 223 -4.87 16.55 10.14
N VAL A 224 -4.25 15.70 9.34
CA VAL A 224 -2.90 15.85 8.79
C VAL A 224 -2.94 15.67 7.27
N ASN A 225 -2.30 16.56 6.54
CA ASN A 225 -2.26 16.50 5.09
C ASN A 225 -1.47 15.25 4.62
N ALA A 226 -2.13 14.35 3.90
CA ALA A 226 -1.56 13.07 3.46
C ALA A 226 -0.52 13.21 2.35
N SER A 227 -0.37 14.40 1.76
CA SER A 227 0.64 14.67 0.74
C SER A 227 1.90 15.32 1.29
N THR A 228 1.77 16.14 2.36
CA THR A 228 2.87 16.97 2.90
C THR A 228 3.27 16.61 4.31
N GLY A 229 2.39 15.95 5.09
CA GLY A 229 2.58 15.70 6.52
C GLY A 229 2.26 16.88 7.41
N ALA A 230 1.81 18.00 6.85
CA ALA A 230 1.50 19.20 7.63
C ALA A 230 0.21 19.02 8.43
N PHE A 231 0.21 19.53 9.65
CA PHE A 231 -1.01 19.68 10.44
C PHE A 231 -2.03 20.57 9.71
N ILE A 232 -3.29 20.14 9.67
CA ILE A 232 -4.39 20.91 9.10
C ILE A 232 -5.20 21.56 10.22
N ARG A 233 -5.79 20.75 11.11
CA ARG A 233 -6.62 21.21 12.21
C ARG A 233 -6.91 20.13 13.24
N VAL A 234 -7.39 20.57 14.41
CA VAL A 234 -8.17 19.72 15.32
C VAL A 234 -9.63 19.81 14.90
N GLU A 235 -10.27 18.67 14.69
CA GLU A 235 -11.69 18.59 14.38
C GLU A 235 -12.52 18.63 15.67
N LYS A 236 -13.68 19.27 15.58
CA LYS A 236 -14.63 19.39 16.70
C LYS A 236 -15.83 18.49 16.46
#